data_87425eabb2aab86acb17cf23d907d1c5
#
_entry.id   87425eabb2aab86acb17cf23d907d1c5
#
_cell.length_a   1.000
_cell.length_b   1.000
_cell.length_c   1.000
_cell.angle_alpha   90.00
_cell.angle_beta   90.00
_cell.angle_gamma   90.00
#
_symmetry.space_group_name_H-M   'P 1'
#
loop_
_entity.id
_entity.type
_entity.pdbx_description
1 polymer ?
#
loop_
_entity_poly.entity_id
_entity_poly.type
_entity_poly.pdbx_seq_one_letter_code
_entity_poly.pdbx_strand_id
1 'polypeptide(L)'
;YKRQIKKHIGSIIMYTCIFLSIAISISKNNTNNTIENFKSTRLDIVCFNHSNSMLADNLIQYLSDNHNIKSGINEDINSIRDAIYNRDADYILIIPEDFASTHNVSAYKLPGSFAAEFMDMSIENFINTYLAFSSMGIDDENAYENTLKTVSISTDVSIADTGNTSVYGDEHYFYNYIPYVLICAIVTSVAPALISFNKKEVEKRTLCSGLSIAKRNYQMAKGCFLVAFGIIALYFITSCILYKGAMFTAAGALRLANTVVYALICLAITFFLSSFVKNNNTVNIFVNAFGLGSAFICGVFVPRQFLADGVIAAGRFFPAYWYVNNEEAASNLSAASASSIVLNFTIQLMFALAFMVLAIVISSKKKDRN
;
A
#
# COMPACT_ATOMS: atom_id res chain seq x y z
N TYR A 1 -28.99 18.12 13.81
CA TYR A 1 -27.64 17.79 13.36
C TYR A 1 -26.78 17.23 14.50
N LYS A 2 -26.56 17.98 15.61
CA LYS A 2 -25.73 17.52 16.75
C LYS A 2 -26.10 16.12 17.24
N ARG A 3 -27.40 15.77 17.32
CA ARG A 3 -27.85 14.45 17.81
C ARG A 3 -27.58 13.32 16.82
N GLN A 4 -27.62 13.59 15.51
CA GLN A 4 -27.30 12.61 14.45
C GLN A 4 -25.79 12.38 14.34
N ILE A 5 -25.00 13.45 14.39
CA ILE A 5 -23.52 13.34 14.39
C ILE A 5 -23.06 12.54 15.62
N LYS A 6 -23.62 12.78 16.83
CA LYS A 6 -23.28 11.98 18.02
C LYS A 6 -23.55 10.49 17.83
N LYS A 7 -24.56 10.10 17.05
CA LYS A 7 -24.86 8.69 16.76
C LYS A 7 -23.81 8.02 15.86
N HIS A 8 -23.16 8.78 14.99
CA HIS A 8 -22.19 8.27 14.00
C HIS A 8 -20.74 8.61 14.34
N ILE A 9 -20.49 9.27 15.46
CA ILE A 9 -19.15 9.61 15.92
C ILE A 9 -18.31 8.34 16.16
N GLY A 10 -18.93 7.24 16.58
CA GLY A 10 -18.30 5.95 16.75
C GLY A 10 -17.72 5.39 15.46
N SER A 11 -18.42 5.55 14.32
CA SER A 11 -17.91 5.12 13.02
C SER A 11 -16.71 5.96 12.57
N ILE A 12 -16.75 7.28 12.81
CA ILE A 12 -15.61 8.17 12.51
C ILE A 12 -14.38 7.75 13.32
N ILE A 13 -14.56 7.55 14.63
CA ILE A 13 -13.48 7.13 15.53
C ILE A 13 -12.93 5.78 15.08
N MET A 14 -13.80 4.80 14.78
CA MET A 14 -13.38 3.47 14.33
C MET A 14 -12.52 3.54 13.06
N TYR A 15 -12.99 4.19 12.00
CA TYR A 15 -12.23 4.33 10.76
C TYR A 15 -10.92 5.11 10.97
N THR A 16 -10.95 6.15 11.82
CA THR A 16 -9.74 6.92 12.15
C THR A 16 -8.72 6.07 12.91
N CYS A 17 -9.15 5.27 13.90
CA CYS A 17 -8.26 4.39 14.65
C CYS A 17 -7.64 3.30 13.77
N ILE A 18 -8.45 2.66 12.90
CA ILE A 18 -7.94 1.67 11.94
C ILE A 18 -6.89 2.31 11.03
N PHE A 19 -7.22 3.47 10.47
CA PHE A 19 -6.31 4.19 9.58
C PHE A 19 -4.99 4.58 10.28
N LEU A 20 -5.06 5.15 11.48
CA LEU A 20 -3.87 5.52 12.25
C LEU A 20 -3.00 4.30 12.58
N SER A 21 -3.63 3.17 12.93
CA SER A 21 -2.90 1.93 13.18
C SER A 21 -2.14 1.47 11.95
N ILE A 22 -2.76 1.51 10.77
CA ILE A 22 -2.13 1.16 9.49
C ILE A 22 -1.00 2.14 9.17
N ALA A 23 -1.25 3.46 9.26
CA ALA A 23 -0.27 4.50 8.95
C ALA A 23 0.97 4.41 9.86
N ILE A 24 0.78 4.18 11.16
CA ILE A 24 1.88 4.01 12.12
C ILE A 24 2.64 2.72 11.85
N SER A 25 1.96 1.62 11.48
CA SER A 25 2.62 0.35 11.17
C SER A 25 3.49 0.46 9.92
N ILE A 26 3.02 1.16 8.89
CA ILE A 26 3.79 1.39 7.66
C ILE A 26 5.00 2.30 7.95
N SER A 27 4.80 3.39 8.68
CA SER A 27 5.89 4.30 9.06
C SER A 27 6.97 3.59 9.86
N LYS A 28 6.61 2.72 10.83
CA LYS A 28 7.59 1.95 11.59
C LYS A 28 8.35 0.93 10.74
N ASN A 29 7.68 0.29 9.78
CA ASN A 29 8.34 -0.66 8.89
C ASN A 29 9.31 0.04 7.92
N ASN A 30 8.97 1.23 7.44
CA ASN A 30 9.85 2.01 6.56
C ASN A 30 11.06 2.58 7.31
N THR A 31 10.92 2.99 8.58
CA THR A 31 12.06 3.45 9.41
C THR A 31 13.05 2.33 9.70
N ASN A 32 12.61 1.08 9.71
CA ASN A 32 13.51 -0.07 9.82
C ASN A 32 14.13 -0.46 8.47
N ASN A 33 13.61 0.05 7.36
CA ASN A 33 14.09 -0.14 5.99
C ASN A 33 14.86 1.07 5.45
N THR A 34 15.30 2.01 6.30
CA THR A 34 16.43 2.86 5.91
C THR A 34 17.55 1.91 5.55
N ILE A 35 18.00 2.01 4.31
CA ILE A 35 19.06 1.22 3.70
C ILE A 35 20.38 1.57 4.43
N GLU A 36 20.44 1.30 5.71
CA GLU A 36 21.66 1.15 6.46
C GLU A 36 22.04 -0.32 6.37
N ASN A 37 22.87 -0.60 5.38
CA ASN A 37 23.54 -1.87 5.18
C ASN A 37 22.58 -3.08 5.08
N PHE A 38 22.37 -3.55 3.86
CA PHE A 38 21.80 -4.89 3.64
C PHE A 38 22.64 -5.90 4.44
N LYS A 39 22.25 -6.20 5.66
CA LYS A 39 22.75 -7.35 6.41
C LYS A 39 21.99 -8.54 5.88
N SER A 40 22.67 -9.45 5.25
CA SER A 40 22.10 -10.73 4.86
C SER A 40 21.46 -11.36 6.10
N THR A 41 20.14 -11.51 6.07
CA THR A 41 19.41 -12.19 7.16
C THR A 41 19.84 -13.64 7.11
N ARG A 42 20.25 -14.20 8.26
CA ARG A 42 20.53 -15.64 8.35
C ARG A 42 19.26 -16.41 8.05
N LEU A 43 19.32 -17.27 7.04
CA LEU A 43 18.21 -18.11 6.62
C LEU A 43 18.31 -19.47 7.28
N ASP A 44 17.17 -20.11 7.48
CA ASP A 44 17.10 -21.49 7.97
C ASP A 44 17.19 -22.44 6.78
N ILE A 45 18.33 -23.10 6.63
CA ILE A 45 18.64 -23.95 5.48
C ILE A 45 18.84 -25.40 5.88
N VAL A 46 18.51 -26.33 5.01
CA VAL A 46 18.76 -27.76 5.15
C VAL A 46 19.65 -28.20 4.00
N CYS A 47 20.72 -28.92 4.29
CA CYS A 47 21.65 -29.43 3.29
C CYS A 47 21.69 -30.95 3.32
N PHE A 48 21.42 -31.58 2.18
CA PHE A 48 21.64 -33.01 1.93
C PHE A 48 22.88 -33.15 1.06
N ASN A 49 23.95 -33.73 1.62
CA ASN A 49 25.21 -33.94 0.91
C ASN A 49 25.39 -35.43 0.55
N HIS A 50 25.38 -35.73 -0.74
CA HIS A 50 25.67 -37.05 -1.28
C HIS A 50 27.05 -37.12 -1.93
N SER A 51 27.76 -35.96 -2.04
CA SER A 51 29.09 -35.89 -2.62
C SER A 51 30.18 -36.06 -1.56
N ASN A 52 31.20 -36.79 -1.89
CA ASN A 52 32.43 -36.94 -1.10
C ASN A 52 33.52 -35.96 -1.54
N SER A 53 33.17 -34.83 -2.18
CA SER A 53 34.15 -33.88 -2.70
C SER A 53 34.49 -32.81 -1.66
N MET A 54 35.74 -32.38 -1.61
CA MET A 54 36.22 -31.30 -0.75
C MET A 54 35.45 -29.98 -1.04
N LEU A 55 35.06 -29.75 -2.29
CA LEU A 55 34.25 -28.59 -2.68
C LEU A 55 32.85 -28.60 -2.01
N ALA A 56 32.24 -29.80 -1.89
CA ALA A 56 30.93 -29.93 -1.20
C ALA A 56 31.02 -29.60 0.28
N ASP A 57 32.07 -30.12 0.94
CA ASP A 57 32.29 -29.86 2.37
C ASP A 57 32.58 -28.36 2.61
N ASN A 58 33.42 -27.76 1.76
CA ASN A 58 33.72 -26.34 1.81
C ASN A 58 32.51 -25.46 1.57
N LEU A 59 31.62 -25.84 0.65
CA LEU A 59 30.35 -25.13 0.40
C LEU A 59 29.44 -25.20 1.64
N ILE A 60 29.31 -26.38 2.27
CA ILE A 60 28.49 -26.55 3.48
C ILE A 60 29.07 -25.73 4.64
N GLN A 61 30.39 -25.69 4.78
CA GLN A 61 31.04 -24.88 5.79
C GLN A 61 30.76 -23.39 5.57
N TYR A 62 30.92 -22.90 4.36
CA TYR A 62 30.57 -21.52 4.00
C TYR A 62 29.11 -21.17 4.33
N LEU A 63 28.18 -22.10 4.03
CA LEU A 63 26.75 -21.91 4.33
C LEU A 63 26.51 -21.94 5.84
N SER A 64 27.20 -22.79 6.61
CA SER A 64 27.04 -22.86 8.07
C SER A 64 27.54 -21.61 8.80
N ASP A 65 28.56 -20.96 8.26
CA ASP A 65 29.09 -19.72 8.83
C ASP A 65 28.16 -18.52 8.62
N ASN A 66 27.41 -18.51 7.51
CA ASN A 66 26.57 -17.40 7.11
C ASN A 66 25.07 -17.60 7.40
N HIS A 67 24.61 -18.84 7.55
CA HIS A 67 23.19 -19.20 7.71
C HIS A 67 23.00 -20.21 8.85
N ASN A 68 21.76 -20.52 9.19
CA ASN A 68 21.43 -21.51 10.21
C ASN A 68 21.15 -22.86 9.55
N ILE A 69 22.06 -23.84 9.72
CA ILE A 69 21.80 -25.20 9.21
C ILE A 69 20.87 -25.93 10.18
N LYS A 70 19.69 -26.31 9.69
CA LYS A 70 18.72 -27.13 10.42
C LYS A 70 18.90 -28.61 10.05
N SER A 71 18.72 -29.48 11.03
CA SER A 71 18.68 -30.94 10.90
C SER A 71 17.31 -31.46 11.33
N GLY A 72 16.96 -32.68 10.92
CA GLY A 72 15.70 -33.33 11.33
C GLY A 72 14.59 -33.33 10.28
N ILE A 73 14.84 -32.87 9.07
CA ILE A 73 13.94 -33.04 7.93
C ILE A 73 14.42 -34.27 7.16
N ASN A 74 13.49 -35.17 6.83
CA ASN A 74 13.79 -36.35 6.01
C ASN A 74 13.92 -35.96 4.54
N GLU A 75 14.82 -36.65 3.82
CA GLU A 75 15.01 -36.47 2.38
C GLU A 75 13.92 -37.21 1.57
N ASP A 76 12.68 -36.90 1.88
CA ASP A 76 11.50 -37.36 1.17
C ASP A 76 10.76 -36.15 0.58
N ILE A 77 10.26 -36.31 -0.65
CA ILE A 77 9.67 -35.21 -1.41
C ILE A 77 8.48 -34.55 -0.68
N ASN A 78 7.74 -35.32 0.13
CA ASN A 78 6.63 -34.80 0.91
C ASN A 78 7.14 -34.01 2.12
N SER A 79 8.14 -34.52 2.84
CA SER A 79 8.78 -33.86 3.99
C SER A 79 9.47 -32.56 3.55
N ILE A 80 10.15 -32.56 2.41
CA ILE A 80 10.79 -31.39 1.82
C ILE A 80 9.73 -30.31 1.48
N ARG A 81 8.66 -30.72 0.82
CA ARG A 81 7.57 -29.79 0.44
C ARG A 81 6.86 -29.20 1.66
N ASP A 82 6.58 -30.04 2.65
CA ASP A 82 5.92 -29.64 3.89
C ASP A 82 6.80 -28.69 4.71
N ALA A 83 8.12 -28.93 4.76
CA ALA A 83 9.07 -28.06 5.43
C ALA A 83 9.15 -26.65 4.78
N ILE A 84 9.17 -26.57 3.46
CA ILE A 84 9.15 -25.29 2.73
C ILE A 84 7.79 -24.60 2.91
N TYR A 85 6.67 -25.34 2.82
CA TYR A 85 5.34 -24.78 2.95
C TYR A 85 5.06 -24.23 4.36
N ASN A 86 5.47 -24.96 5.40
CA ASN A 86 5.32 -24.55 6.80
C ASN A 86 6.37 -23.53 7.26
N ARG A 87 7.35 -23.19 6.40
CA ARG A 87 8.48 -22.33 6.73
C ARG A 87 9.37 -22.89 7.86
N ASP A 88 9.46 -24.19 7.95
CA ASP A 88 10.43 -24.86 8.84
C ASP A 88 11.85 -24.75 8.28
N ALA A 89 11.97 -24.62 6.95
CA ALA A 89 13.19 -24.25 6.24
C ALA A 89 12.86 -23.23 5.13
N ASP A 90 13.74 -22.24 4.95
CA ASP A 90 13.62 -21.23 3.87
C ASP A 90 14.19 -21.76 2.55
N TYR A 91 15.16 -22.66 2.66
CA TYR A 91 15.89 -23.19 1.50
C TYR A 91 16.41 -24.60 1.81
N ILE A 92 16.25 -25.52 0.87
CA ILE A 92 16.76 -26.91 0.99
C ILE A 92 17.67 -27.18 -0.18
N LEU A 93 18.95 -27.43 0.12
CA LEU A 93 20.01 -27.72 -0.85
C LEU A 93 20.28 -29.22 -0.90
N ILE A 94 20.35 -29.77 -2.12
CA ILE A 94 20.76 -31.14 -2.39
C ILE A 94 22.00 -31.11 -3.25
N ILE A 95 23.09 -31.67 -2.73
CA ILE A 95 24.37 -31.79 -3.42
C ILE A 95 24.45 -33.26 -3.92
N PRO A 96 24.40 -33.52 -5.24
CA PRO A 96 24.39 -34.87 -5.78
C PRO A 96 25.76 -35.52 -5.72
N GLU A 97 25.81 -36.85 -5.89
CA GLU A 97 27.06 -37.64 -5.88
C GLU A 97 28.08 -37.20 -6.98
N ASP A 98 27.57 -36.76 -8.11
CA ASP A 98 28.38 -36.34 -9.27
C ASP A 98 28.79 -34.86 -9.22
N PHE A 99 28.53 -34.15 -8.08
CA PHE A 99 28.83 -32.74 -7.89
C PHE A 99 30.30 -32.37 -8.20
N ALA A 100 31.24 -33.27 -7.89
CA ALA A 100 32.66 -33.05 -8.18
C ALA A 100 32.97 -32.86 -9.70
N SER A 101 32.12 -33.40 -10.56
CA SER A 101 32.30 -33.32 -12.05
C SER A 101 31.34 -32.35 -12.71
N THR A 102 30.12 -32.24 -12.20
CA THR A 102 29.07 -31.41 -12.80
C THR A 102 28.99 -30.01 -12.21
N HIS A 103 29.42 -29.84 -10.96
CA HIS A 103 29.35 -28.61 -10.19
C HIS A 103 27.90 -28.05 -10.03
N ASN A 104 26.89 -28.91 -10.31
CA ASN A 104 25.50 -28.56 -10.26
C ASN A 104 24.89 -29.00 -8.92
N VAL A 105 24.06 -28.15 -8.34
CA VAL A 105 23.27 -28.44 -7.15
C VAL A 105 21.79 -28.34 -7.45
N SER A 106 20.97 -29.04 -6.68
CA SER A 106 19.50 -28.92 -6.76
C SER A 106 18.98 -28.23 -5.50
N ALA A 107 17.98 -27.37 -5.67
CA ALA A 107 17.41 -26.66 -4.57
C ALA A 107 15.88 -26.69 -4.58
N TYR A 108 15.28 -26.79 -3.39
CA TYR A 108 13.87 -26.59 -3.16
C TYR A 108 13.67 -25.29 -2.38
N LYS A 109 12.81 -24.43 -2.88
CA LYS A 109 12.57 -23.09 -2.35
C LYS A 109 11.16 -22.63 -2.63
N LEU A 110 10.68 -21.64 -1.87
CA LEU A 110 9.39 -21.02 -2.14
C LEU A 110 9.50 -20.12 -3.40
N PRO A 111 8.66 -20.31 -4.43
CA PRO A 111 8.68 -19.46 -5.62
C PRO A 111 8.46 -17.98 -5.30
N GLY A 112 9.29 -17.10 -5.86
CA GLY A 112 9.21 -15.65 -5.65
C GLY A 112 9.77 -15.15 -4.31
N SER A 113 10.49 -15.98 -3.56
CA SER A 113 11.21 -15.57 -2.36
C SER A 113 12.54 -14.91 -2.72
N PHE A 114 12.68 -13.61 -2.46
CA PHE A 114 13.95 -12.88 -2.65
C PHE A 114 15.11 -13.50 -1.87
N ALA A 115 14.84 -14.00 -0.66
CA ALA A 115 15.82 -14.66 0.18
C ALA A 115 16.37 -15.94 -0.48
N ALA A 116 15.48 -16.72 -1.08
CA ALA A 116 15.86 -17.95 -1.77
C ALA A 116 16.61 -17.67 -3.08
N GLU A 117 16.24 -16.63 -3.82
CA GLU A 117 16.99 -16.18 -5.02
C GLU A 117 18.37 -15.66 -4.66
N PHE A 118 18.48 -14.94 -3.53
CA PHE A 118 19.78 -14.51 -3.03
C PHE A 118 20.67 -15.72 -2.66
N MET A 119 20.10 -16.79 -2.11
CA MET A 119 20.82 -18.03 -1.82
C MET A 119 21.37 -18.68 -3.10
N ASP A 120 20.55 -18.77 -4.16
CA ASP A 120 21.03 -19.29 -5.45
C ASP A 120 22.25 -18.52 -5.95
N MET A 121 22.14 -17.18 -5.96
CA MET A 121 23.27 -16.31 -6.39
C MET A 121 24.50 -16.49 -5.50
N SER A 122 24.32 -16.65 -4.20
CA SER A 122 25.43 -16.84 -3.25
C SER A 122 26.14 -18.18 -3.47
N ILE A 123 25.39 -19.25 -3.70
CA ILE A 123 25.91 -20.58 -4.00
C ILE A 123 26.64 -20.59 -5.35
N GLU A 124 26.00 -20.04 -6.38
CA GLU A 124 26.64 -19.93 -7.71
C GLU A 124 27.92 -19.10 -7.66
N ASN A 125 27.92 -17.97 -6.96
CA ASN A 125 29.10 -17.13 -6.82
C ASN A 125 30.22 -17.86 -6.08
N PHE A 126 29.91 -18.59 -5.02
CA PHE A 126 30.89 -19.40 -4.30
C PHE A 126 31.51 -20.47 -5.22
N ILE A 127 30.67 -21.27 -5.91
CA ILE A 127 31.11 -22.35 -6.81
C ILE A 127 31.98 -21.77 -7.94
N ASN A 128 31.51 -20.74 -8.64
CA ASN A 128 32.21 -20.14 -9.75
C ASN A 128 33.54 -19.52 -9.33
N THR A 129 33.61 -18.90 -8.16
CA THR A 129 34.85 -18.30 -7.64
C THR A 129 35.86 -19.39 -7.28
N TYR A 130 35.41 -20.47 -6.63
CA TYR A 130 36.26 -21.60 -6.30
C TYR A 130 36.85 -22.27 -7.56
N LEU A 131 35.99 -22.51 -8.57
CA LEU A 131 36.42 -23.09 -9.82
C LEU A 131 37.42 -22.19 -10.59
N ALA A 132 37.21 -20.87 -10.49
CA ALA A 132 38.19 -19.92 -11.09
C ALA A 132 39.58 -20.07 -10.45
N PHE A 133 39.69 -20.16 -9.13
CA PHE A 133 40.95 -20.36 -8.44
C PHE A 133 41.54 -21.74 -8.69
N SER A 134 40.74 -22.80 -8.67
CA SER A 134 41.18 -24.17 -9.00
C SER A 134 41.71 -24.27 -10.45
N SER A 135 41.05 -23.59 -11.40
CA SER A 135 41.50 -23.56 -12.81
C SER A 135 42.84 -22.84 -13.01
N MET A 136 43.25 -21.97 -12.06
CA MET A 136 44.56 -21.33 -12.03
C MET A 136 45.70 -22.25 -11.50
N GLY A 137 45.37 -23.48 -11.13
CA GLY A 137 46.33 -24.45 -10.58
C GLY A 137 46.64 -24.25 -9.09
N ILE A 138 45.77 -23.53 -8.39
CA ILE A 138 45.87 -23.35 -6.93
C ILE A 138 45.32 -24.62 -6.26
N ASP A 139 46.00 -25.13 -5.26
CA ASP A 139 45.51 -26.28 -4.48
C ASP A 139 44.21 -25.98 -3.77
N ASP A 140 43.42 -27.02 -3.51
CA ASP A 140 42.06 -26.90 -3.04
C ASP A 140 41.89 -26.12 -1.72
N GLU A 141 42.87 -26.23 -0.79
CA GLU A 141 42.85 -25.50 0.49
C GLU A 141 43.03 -23.99 0.29
N ASN A 142 44.04 -23.61 -0.53
CA ASN A 142 44.27 -22.20 -0.85
C ASN A 142 43.17 -21.63 -1.78
N ALA A 143 42.61 -22.45 -2.69
CA ALA A 143 41.46 -22.07 -3.50
C ALA A 143 40.23 -21.74 -2.62
N TYR A 144 39.96 -22.52 -1.58
CA TYR A 144 38.91 -22.25 -0.61
C TYR A 144 39.15 -20.95 0.16
N GLU A 145 40.36 -20.78 0.76
CA GLU A 145 40.66 -19.54 1.48
C GLU A 145 40.56 -18.30 0.60
N ASN A 146 41.00 -18.34 -0.63
CA ASN A 146 40.90 -17.22 -1.55
C ASN A 146 39.47 -16.97 -1.99
N THR A 147 38.66 -18.02 -2.13
CA THR A 147 37.23 -17.91 -2.39
C THR A 147 36.52 -17.20 -1.23
N LEU A 148 36.78 -17.62 0.03
CA LEU A 148 36.19 -16.94 1.21
C LEU A 148 36.56 -15.46 1.27
N LYS A 149 37.83 -15.13 1.04
CA LYS A 149 38.30 -13.72 0.99
C LYS A 149 37.56 -12.93 -0.09
N THR A 150 37.39 -13.52 -1.28
CA THR A 150 36.74 -12.84 -2.41
C THR A 150 35.24 -12.67 -2.22
N VAL A 151 34.55 -13.72 -1.75
CA VAL A 151 33.09 -13.69 -1.53
C VAL A 151 32.71 -12.85 -0.29
N SER A 152 33.64 -12.72 0.70
CA SER A 152 33.43 -11.87 1.88
C SER A 152 33.70 -10.39 1.63
N ILE A 153 34.20 -9.99 0.46
CA ILE A 153 34.36 -8.58 0.11
C ILE A 153 32.97 -7.95 0.00
N SER A 154 32.55 -7.28 1.07
CA SER A 154 31.35 -6.45 1.02
C SER A 154 31.62 -5.23 0.15
N THR A 155 31.03 -5.19 -1.02
CA THR A 155 30.96 -3.96 -1.80
C THR A 155 29.99 -3.02 -1.11
N ASP A 156 30.46 -1.83 -0.76
CA ASP A 156 29.59 -0.78 -0.24
C ASP A 156 28.69 -0.31 -1.40
N VAL A 157 27.51 -0.93 -1.51
CA VAL A 157 26.54 -0.58 -2.52
C VAL A 157 25.75 0.63 -2.00
N SER A 158 26.21 1.81 -2.36
CA SER A 158 25.37 2.99 -2.26
C SER A 158 24.41 3.03 -3.45
N ILE A 159 23.13 3.09 -3.20
CA ILE A 159 22.16 3.38 -4.26
C ILE A 159 22.49 4.80 -4.75
N ALA A 160 23.04 4.90 -5.95
CA ALA A 160 23.20 6.20 -6.60
C ALA A 160 21.80 6.79 -6.73
N ASP A 161 21.56 7.93 -6.09
CA ASP A 161 20.33 8.69 -6.26
C ASP A 161 20.32 9.22 -7.71
N THR A 162 19.83 8.40 -8.63
CA THR A 162 19.67 8.76 -10.04
C THR A 162 18.48 9.69 -10.26
N GLY A 163 17.91 10.27 -9.18
CA GLY A 163 16.74 11.15 -9.24
C GLY A 163 15.43 10.45 -9.65
N ASN A 164 15.49 9.17 -9.99
CA ASN A 164 14.33 8.38 -10.45
C ASN A 164 13.88 7.30 -9.45
N THR A 165 14.62 7.02 -8.39
CA THR A 165 14.16 6.22 -7.27
C THR A 165 13.56 7.16 -6.25
N SER A 166 12.30 7.52 -6.44
CA SER A 166 11.53 8.19 -5.41
C SER A 166 11.31 7.21 -4.25
N VAL A 167 12.26 7.17 -3.31
CA VAL A 167 11.94 6.66 -1.97
C VAL A 167 10.91 7.64 -1.43
N TYR A 168 9.64 7.28 -1.53
CA TYR A 168 8.56 8.10 -1.02
C TYR A 168 8.74 8.26 0.49
N GLY A 169 8.67 9.47 1.00
CA GLY A 169 8.65 9.71 2.43
C GLY A 169 7.42 9.07 3.09
N ASP A 170 7.48 8.86 4.40
CA ASP A 170 6.39 8.23 5.17
C ASP A 170 5.06 8.99 5.02
N GLU A 171 5.12 10.31 4.82
CA GLU A 171 3.95 11.14 4.57
C GLU A 171 3.23 10.79 3.26
N HIS A 172 3.94 10.27 2.24
CA HIS A 172 3.33 9.79 1.00
C HIS A 172 2.36 8.66 1.28
N TYR A 173 2.79 7.64 2.03
CA TYR A 173 1.94 6.49 2.36
C TYR A 173 0.71 6.92 3.16
N PHE A 174 0.88 7.84 4.11
CA PHE A 174 -0.24 8.40 4.86
C PHE A 174 -1.28 9.05 3.94
N TYR A 175 -0.85 9.95 3.05
CA TYR A 175 -1.75 10.67 2.16
C TYR A 175 -2.30 9.79 1.05
N ASN A 176 -1.57 8.78 0.60
CA ASN A 176 -2.04 7.84 -0.41
C ASN A 176 -3.26 7.02 0.06
N TYR A 177 -3.37 6.73 1.36
CA TYR A 177 -4.53 6.04 1.94
C TYR A 177 -5.75 6.95 2.19
N ILE A 178 -5.58 8.26 2.20
CA ILE A 178 -6.64 9.24 2.50
C ILE A 178 -7.91 9.06 1.64
N PRO A 179 -7.88 8.79 0.33
CA PRO A 179 -9.09 8.60 -0.47
C PRO A 179 -10.05 7.55 0.09
N TYR A 180 -9.52 6.40 0.46
CA TYR A 180 -10.33 5.34 1.05
C TYR A 180 -10.91 5.75 2.40
N VAL A 181 -10.10 6.35 3.25
CA VAL A 181 -10.53 6.74 4.59
C VAL A 181 -11.57 7.88 4.55
N LEU A 182 -11.37 8.85 3.65
CA LEU A 182 -12.33 9.95 3.50
C LEU A 182 -13.68 9.48 2.98
N ILE A 183 -13.71 8.59 1.98
CA ILE A 183 -15.00 8.08 1.48
C ILE A 183 -15.71 7.28 2.57
N CYS A 184 -14.99 6.45 3.33
CA CYS A 184 -15.54 5.74 4.46
C CYS A 184 -16.06 6.70 5.53
N ALA A 185 -15.25 7.64 6.00
CA ALA A 185 -15.60 8.52 7.10
C ALA A 185 -16.71 9.52 6.74
N ILE A 186 -16.65 10.16 5.57
CA ILE A 186 -17.61 11.18 5.16
C ILE A 186 -18.95 10.52 4.78
N VAL A 187 -18.92 9.49 3.93
CA VAL A 187 -20.17 8.89 3.43
C VAL A 187 -20.95 8.21 4.56
N THR A 188 -20.27 7.40 5.40
CA THR A 188 -20.95 6.70 6.51
C THR A 188 -21.46 7.63 7.60
N SER A 189 -20.84 8.81 7.78
CA SER A 189 -21.26 9.78 8.79
C SER A 189 -22.36 10.70 8.29
N VAL A 190 -22.31 11.13 7.04
CA VAL A 190 -23.18 12.16 6.49
C VAL A 190 -24.43 11.57 5.82
N ALA A 191 -24.29 10.45 5.07
CA ALA A 191 -25.43 9.88 4.34
C ALA A 191 -26.61 9.48 5.23
N PRO A 192 -26.42 8.82 6.39
CA PRO A 192 -27.53 8.50 7.28
C PRO A 192 -28.29 9.72 7.80
N ALA A 193 -27.58 10.82 8.04
CA ALA A 193 -28.21 12.08 8.45
C ALA A 193 -29.07 12.64 7.32
N LEU A 194 -28.54 12.71 6.09
CA LEU A 194 -29.29 13.18 4.92
C LEU A 194 -30.49 12.29 4.62
N ILE A 195 -30.34 10.96 4.67
CA ILE A 195 -31.44 10.01 4.49
C ILE A 195 -32.57 10.27 5.53
N SER A 196 -32.18 10.50 6.78
CA SER A 196 -33.13 10.80 7.86
C SER A 196 -33.87 12.11 7.62
N PHE A 197 -33.20 13.14 7.12
CA PHE A 197 -33.84 14.44 6.80
C PHE A 197 -34.69 14.38 5.52
N ASN A 198 -34.42 13.46 4.61
CA ASN A 198 -35.16 13.28 3.36
C ASN A 198 -36.39 12.36 3.53
N LYS A 199 -36.73 11.89 4.77
CA LYS A 199 -37.97 11.20 5.05
C LYS A 199 -39.15 12.15 4.87
N LYS A 200 -40.24 11.67 4.21
CA LYS A 200 -41.46 12.48 3.92
C LYS A 200 -42.05 13.14 5.16
N GLU A 201 -42.10 12.44 6.30
CA GLU A 201 -42.62 12.95 7.55
C GLU A 201 -41.80 14.13 8.09
N VAL A 202 -40.47 14.03 8.02
CA VAL A 202 -39.53 15.08 8.47
C VAL A 202 -39.61 16.29 7.54
N GLU A 203 -39.69 16.02 6.23
CA GLU A 203 -39.82 17.08 5.23
C GLU A 203 -41.11 17.88 5.41
N LYS A 204 -42.29 17.21 5.52
CA LYS A 204 -43.57 17.85 5.76
C LYS A 204 -43.56 18.68 7.05
N ARG A 205 -43.03 18.10 8.14
CA ARG A 205 -42.91 18.80 9.43
C ARG A 205 -42.04 20.06 9.33
N THR A 206 -40.95 20.00 8.54
CA THR A 206 -40.07 21.15 8.35
C THR A 206 -40.70 22.23 7.51
N LEU A 207 -41.50 21.86 6.51
CA LEU A 207 -42.27 22.83 5.70
C LEU A 207 -43.35 23.54 6.51
N CYS A 208 -44.03 22.82 7.41
CA CYS A 208 -45.02 23.42 8.33
C CYS A 208 -44.39 24.42 9.30
N SER A 209 -43.07 24.38 9.52
CA SER A 209 -42.39 25.35 10.40
C SER A 209 -42.05 26.69 9.72
N GLY A 210 -42.51 26.92 8.49
CA GLY A 210 -42.24 28.15 7.74
C GLY A 210 -40.83 28.26 7.16
N LEU A 211 -40.02 27.19 7.24
CA LEU A 211 -38.68 27.16 6.68
C LEU A 211 -38.73 26.89 5.17
N SER A 212 -38.21 27.81 4.34
CA SER A 212 -38.12 27.55 2.90
C SER A 212 -37.24 26.36 2.57
N ILE A 213 -37.58 25.63 1.50
CA ILE A 213 -36.82 24.46 1.03
C ILE A 213 -35.35 24.84 0.76
N ALA A 214 -35.12 26.00 0.15
CA ALA A 214 -33.76 26.50 -0.13
C ALA A 214 -32.95 26.71 1.15
N LYS A 215 -33.54 27.34 2.16
CA LYS A 215 -32.90 27.57 3.47
C LYS A 215 -32.59 26.26 4.20
N ARG A 216 -33.54 25.28 4.13
CA ARG A 216 -33.33 23.94 4.66
C ARG A 216 -32.12 23.25 3.99
N ASN A 217 -32.09 23.22 2.65
CA ASN A 217 -31.03 22.56 1.89
C ASN A 217 -29.66 23.24 2.13
N TYR A 218 -29.64 24.57 2.21
CA TYR A 218 -28.43 25.32 2.57
C TYR A 218 -27.90 24.96 3.95
N GLN A 219 -28.80 24.88 4.97
CA GLN A 219 -28.39 24.50 6.31
C GLN A 219 -27.89 23.04 6.38
N MET A 220 -28.51 22.14 5.61
CA MET A 220 -28.05 20.75 5.47
C MET A 220 -26.67 20.69 4.85
N ALA A 221 -26.46 21.38 3.73
CA ALA A 221 -25.16 21.46 3.07
C ALA A 221 -24.08 22.02 4.01
N LYS A 222 -24.37 23.15 4.69
CA LYS A 222 -23.45 23.74 5.68
C LYS A 222 -23.04 22.75 6.78
N GLY A 223 -24.01 21.95 7.27
CA GLY A 223 -23.72 20.92 8.26
C GLY A 223 -22.83 19.80 7.71
N CYS A 224 -23.03 19.37 6.47
CA CYS A 224 -22.21 18.37 5.80
C CYS A 224 -20.77 18.87 5.59
N PHE A 225 -20.60 20.12 5.12
CA PHE A 225 -19.29 20.75 4.98
C PHE A 225 -18.55 20.86 6.32
N LEU A 226 -19.26 21.20 7.40
CA LEU A 226 -18.66 21.31 8.73
C LEU A 226 -18.13 19.95 9.23
N VAL A 227 -18.85 18.85 8.95
CA VAL A 227 -18.39 17.49 9.30
C VAL A 227 -17.17 17.12 8.47
N ALA A 228 -17.22 17.35 7.15
CA ALA A 228 -16.08 17.07 6.26
C ALA A 228 -14.83 17.87 6.65
N PHE A 229 -15.00 19.17 6.95
CA PHE A 229 -13.94 20.02 7.42
C PHE A 229 -13.33 19.52 8.74
N GLY A 230 -14.17 19.08 9.68
CA GLY A 230 -13.70 18.50 10.94
C GLY A 230 -12.86 17.23 10.72
N ILE A 231 -13.25 16.36 9.77
CA ILE A 231 -12.50 15.15 9.41
C ILE A 231 -11.17 15.52 8.74
N ILE A 232 -11.17 16.46 7.79
CA ILE A 232 -9.95 16.95 7.13
C ILE A 232 -8.99 17.56 8.16
N ALA A 233 -9.51 18.43 9.04
CA ALA A 233 -8.72 19.07 10.09
C ALA A 233 -8.08 18.03 11.02
N LEU A 234 -8.83 16.98 11.39
CA LEU A 234 -8.32 15.88 12.21
C LEU A 234 -7.14 15.20 11.55
N TYR A 235 -7.27 14.80 10.28
CA TYR A 235 -6.18 14.13 9.56
C TYR A 235 -5.00 15.06 9.29
N PHE A 236 -5.24 16.32 8.98
CA PHE A 236 -4.17 17.30 8.78
C PHE A 236 -3.40 17.56 10.07
N ILE A 237 -4.08 17.75 11.20
CA ILE A 237 -3.42 17.92 12.50
C ILE A 237 -2.60 16.67 12.85
N THR A 238 -3.14 15.49 12.62
CA THR A 238 -2.42 14.22 12.84
C THR A 238 -1.17 14.14 11.98
N SER A 239 -1.25 14.49 10.69
CA SER A 239 -0.09 14.49 9.80
C SER A 239 0.97 15.52 10.21
N CYS A 240 0.56 16.68 10.71
CA CYS A 240 1.49 17.68 11.26
C CYS A 240 2.23 17.17 12.52
N ILE A 241 1.56 16.37 13.35
CA ILE A 241 2.18 15.77 14.54
C ILE A 241 3.18 14.68 14.14
N LEU A 242 2.81 13.82 13.17
CA LEU A 242 3.64 12.69 12.73
C LEU A 242 4.84 13.15 11.88
N TYR A 243 4.61 14.02 10.89
CA TYR A 243 5.58 14.37 9.85
C TYR A 243 6.16 15.77 9.98
N LYS A 244 5.76 16.53 11.01
CA LYS A 244 6.35 17.82 11.41
C LYS A 244 6.63 18.76 10.22
N GLY A 245 7.92 19.06 9.98
CA GLY A 245 8.35 20.03 8.95
C GLY A 245 7.95 19.68 7.51
N ALA A 246 7.78 18.41 7.18
CA ALA A 246 7.38 18.00 5.82
C ALA A 246 5.99 18.55 5.42
N MET A 247 5.12 18.80 6.40
CA MET A 247 3.78 19.32 6.14
C MET A 247 3.75 20.83 5.88
N PHE A 248 4.79 21.56 6.27
CA PHE A 248 4.89 23.01 6.07
C PHE A 248 5.70 23.38 4.82
N THR A 249 5.74 22.49 3.84
CA THR A 249 6.35 22.65 2.53
C THR A 249 5.30 22.87 1.43
N ALA A 250 5.75 23.22 0.21
CA ALA A 250 4.86 23.27 -0.96
C ALA A 250 4.18 21.92 -1.25
N ALA A 251 4.88 20.80 -1.02
CA ALA A 251 4.33 19.47 -1.13
C ALA A 251 3.21 19.22 -0.09
N GLY A 252 3.41 19.63 1.17
CA GLY A 252 2.38 19.55 2.21
C GLY A 252 1.13 20.38 1.89
N ALA A 253 1.33 21.58 1.35
CA ALA A 253 0.21 22.41 0.88
C ALA A 253 -0.57 21.76 -0.27
N LEU A 254 0.14 21.13 -1.22
CA LEU A 254 -0.47 20.38 -2.32
C LEU A 254 -1.28 19.19 -1.80
N ARG A 255 -0.76 18.42 -0.85
CA ARG A 255 -1.45 17.31 -0.18
C ARG A 255 -2.74 17.76 0.52
N LEU A 256 -2.67 18.88 1.25
CA LEU A 256 -3.85 19.45 1.89
C LEU A 256 -4.91 19.88 0.87
N ALA A 257 -4.51 20.58 -0.19
CA ALA A 257 -5.41 21.00 -1.27
C ALA A 257 -6.06 19.77 -1.94
N ASN A 258 -5.28 18.73 -2.24
CA ASN A 258 -5.74 17.49 -2.83
C ASN A 258 -6.78 16.78 -1.92
N THR A 259 -6.52 16.73 -0.62
CA THR A 259 -7.43 16.19 0.38
C THR A 259 -8.76 16.96 0.43
N VAL A 260 -8.70 18.29 0.37
CA VAL A 260 -9.91 19.14 0.36
C VAL A 260 -10.75 18.89 -0.90
N VAL A 261 -10.12 18.86 -2.07
CA VAL A 261 -10.83 18.60 -3.34
C VAL A 261 -11.46 17.19 -3.32
N TYR A 262 -10.75 16.20 -2.84
CA TYR A 262 -11.30 14.85 -2.74
C TYR A 262 -12.46 14.74 -1.74
N ALA A 263 -12.41 15.47 -0.64
CA ALA A 263 -13.53 15.54 0.29
C ALA A 263 -14.79 16.16 -0.33
N LEU A 264 -14.66 17.12 -1.26
CA LEU A 264 -15.79 17.63 -2.04
C LEU A 264 -16.42 16.53 -2.90
N ILE A 265 -15.61 15.65 -3.50
CA ILE A 265 -16.12 14.48 -4.23
C ILE A 265 -16.88 13.54 -3.30
N CYS A 266 -16.33 13.23 -2.12
CA CYS A 266 -16.99 12.40 -1.13
C CYS A 266 -18.34 12.99 -0.68
N LEU A 267 -18.42 14.30 -0.50
CA LEU A 267 -19.69 15.00 -0.22
C LEU A 267 -20.66 14.89 -1.40
N ALA A 268 -20.20 15.09 -2.63
CA ALA A 268 -21.05 14.97 -3.82
C ALA A 268 -21.61 13.54 -3.98
N ILE A 269 -20.77 12.52 -3.78
CA ILE A 269 -21.20 11.11 -3.72
C ILE A 269 -22.23 10.90 -2.61
N THR A 270 -22.02 11.50 -1.45
CA THR A 270 -22.95 11.40 -0.32
C THR A 270 -24.31 12.00 -0.65
N PHE A 271 -24.36 13.18 -1.28
CA PHE A 271 -25.61 13.80 -1.76
C PHE A 271 -26.27 12.93 -2.83
N PHE A 272 -25.51 12.41 -3.77
CA PHE A 272 -26.01 11.48 -4.79
C PHE A 272 -26.66 10.25 -4.18
N LEU A 273 -25.97 9.54 -3.28
CA LEU A 273 -26.51 8.36 -2.61
C LEU A 273 -27.76 8.66 -1.79
N SER A 274 -27.76 9.75 -1.04
CA SER A 274 -28.90 10.13 -0.18
C SER A 274 -30.15 10.51 -0.96
N SER A 275 -30.05 10.76 -2.28
CA SER A 275 -31.19 11.08 -3.13
C SER A 275 -32.09 9.87 -3.44
N PHE A 276 -31.51 8.66 -3.50
CA PHE A 276 -32.24 7.43 -3.84
C PHE A 276 -32.15 6.32 -2.79
N VAL A 277 -31.09 6.26 -2.00
CA VAL A 277 -30.92 5.25 -0.96
C VAL A 277 -31.81 5.58 0.26
N LYS A 278 -32.49 4.56 0.79
CA LYS A 278 -33.41 4.71 1.91
C LYS A 278 -32.91 4.09 3.23
N ASN A 279 -31.91 3.22 3.18
CA ASN A 279 -31.38 2.54 4.35
C ASN A 279 -29.85 2.63 4.44
N ASN A 280 -29.33 2.51 5.67
CA ASN A 280 -27.90 2.66 5.95
C ASN A 280 -27.09 1.45 5.45
N ASN A 281 -27.69 0.25 5.37
CA ASN A 281 -26.97 -0.94 4.89
C ASN A 281 -26.58 -0.78 3.43
N THR A 282 -27.44 -0.20 2.60
CA THR A 282 -27.11 0.08 1.18
C THR A 282 -25.97 1.10 1.08
N VAL A 283 -25.92 2.10 1.98
CA VAL A 283 -24.79 3.04 2.04
C VAL A 283 -23.48 2.30 2.36
N ASN A 284 -23.49 1.41 3.35
CA ASN A 284 -22.32 0.63 3.73
C ASN A 284 -21.85 -0.31 2.60
N ILE A 285 -22.79 -0.97 1.91
CA ILE A 285 -22.48 -1.81 0.75
C ILE A 285 -21.79 -0.98 -0.35
N PHE A 286 -22.34 0.22 -0.65
CA PHE A 286 -21.73 1.10 -1.63
C PHE A 286 -20.31 1.54 -1.24
N VAL A 287 -20.13 1.97 0.02
CA VAL A 287 -18.82 2.42 0.51
C VAL A 287 -17.78 1.29 0.42
N ASN A 288 -18.17 0.07 0.79
CA ASN A 288 -17.26 -1.08 0.69
C ASN A 288 -16.99 -1.44 -0.78
N ALA A 289 -17.98 -1.53 -1.63
CA ALA A 289 -17.79 -1.92 -3.03
C ALA A 289 -17.03 -0.84 -3.82
N PHE A 290 -17.50 0.41 -3.75
CA PHE A 290 -16.90 1.52 -4.49
C PHE A 290 -15.60 2.00 -3.85
N GLY A 291 -15.58 2.19 -2.53
CA GLY A 291 -14.41 2.69 -1.80
C GLY A 291 -13.25 1.70 -1.85
N LEU A 292 -13.50 0.44 -1.46
CA LEU A 292 -12.49 -0.60 -1.43
C LEU A 292 -12.05 -0.98 -2.86
N GLY A 293 -13.02 -1.16 -3.78
CA GLY A 293 -12.74 -1.50 -5.17
C GLY A 293 -11.87 -0.44 -5.86
N SER A 294 -12.22 0.85 -5.71
CA SER A 294 -11.41 1.93 -6.26
C SER A 294 -10.03 2.03 -5.60
N ALA A 295 -9.90 1.72 -4.29
CA ALA A 295 -8.63 1.77 -3.60
C ALA A 295 -7.63 0.73 -4.13
N PHE A 296 -8.09 -0.47 -4.49
CA PHE A 296 -7.23 -1.48 -5.12
C PHE A 296 -6.85 -1.11 -6.56
N ILE A 297 -7.82 -0.65 -7.37
CA ILE A 297 -7.61 -0.38 -8.79
C ILE A 297 -6.79 0.88 -9.03
N CYS A 298 -6.89 1.89 -8.15
CA CYS A 298 -6.27 3.21 -8.36
C CYS A 298 -4.86 3.36 -7.77
N GLY A 299 -4.31 2.35 -7.11
CA GLY A 299 -2.97 2.46 -6.53
C GLY A 299 -2.95 2.96 -5.09
N VAL A 300 -4.10 2.96 -4.39
CA VAL A 300 -4.18 3.39 -2.97
C VAL A 300 -3.58 2.34 -2.05
N PHE A 301 -3.95 1.06 -2.22
CA PHE A 301 -3.46 -0.05 -1.40
C PHE A 301 -2.31 -0.83 -2.05
N VAL A 302 -2.34 -0.94 -3.37
CA VAL A 302 -1.32 -1.65 -4.13
C VAL A 302 -0.56 -0.63 -4.96
N PRO A 303 0.76 -0.48 -4.78
CA PRO A 303 1.57 0.42 -5.61
C PRO A 303 1.36 0.13 -7.10
N ARG A 304 1.22 1.18 -7.90
CA ARG A 304 0.87 1.07 -9.33
C ARG A 304 1.84 0.23 -10.15
N GLN A 305 3.10 0.18 -9.76
CA GLN A 305 4.13 -0.65 -10.40
C GLN A 305 3.79 -2.15 -10.41
N PHE A 306 2.92 -2.60 -9.49
CA PHE A 306 2.46 -3.99 -9.41
C PHE A 306 1.10 -4.22 -10.10
N LEU A 307 0.50 -3.17 -10.67
CA LEU A 307 -0.78 -3.26 -11.35
C LEU A 307 -0.57 -3.44 -12.86
N ALA A 308 -1.34 -4.33 -13.48
CA ALA A 308 -1.34 -4.47 -14.93
C ALA A 308 -1.89 -3.20 -15.62
N ASP A 309 -1.40 -2.89 -16.83
CA ASP A 309 -1.78 -1.69 -17.58
C ASP A 309 -3.30 -1.56 -17.79
N GLY A 310 -4.01 -2.66 -18.00
CA GLY A 310 -5.47 -2.69 -18.12
C GLY A 310 -6.18 -2.25 -16.84
N VAL A 311 -5.64 -2.59 -15.66
CA VAL A 311 -6.17 -2.18 -14.36
C VAL A 311 -5.94 -0.69 -14.14
N ILE A 312 -4.74 -0.18 -14.48
CA ILE A 312 -4.41 1.24 -14.42
C ILE A 312 -5.33 2.05 -15.35
N ALA A 313 -5.61 1.56 -16.56
CA ALA A 313 -6.52 2.19 -17.48
C ALA A 313 -7.96 2.26 -16.93
N ALA A 314 -8.44 1.18 -16.30
CA ALA A 314 -9.73 1.15 -15.61
C ALA A 314 -9.78 2.11 -14.42
N GLY A 315 -8.67 2.27 -13.71
CA GLY A 315 -8.53 3.21 -12.59
C GLY A 315 -8.87 4.65 -12.95
N ARG A 316 -8.60 5.08 -14.20
CA ARG A 316 -8.87 6.45 -14.68
C ARG A 316 -10.35 6.85 -14.61
N PHE A 317 -11.26 5.91 -14.55
CA PHE A 317 -12.70 6.16 -14.37
C PHE A 317 -13.09 6.44 -12.90
N PHE A 318 -12.14 6.37 -11.97
CA PHE A 318 -12.39 6.64 -10.56
C PHE A 318 -11.65 7.92 -10.11
N PRO A 319 -12.29 8.74 -9.26
CA PRO A 319 -11.66 9.96 -8.78
C PRO A 319 -10.40 9.71 -7.93
N ALA A 320 -10.29 8.55 -7.26
CA ALA A 320 -9.13 8.17 -6.48
C ALA A 320 -7.85 8.07 -7.31
N TYR A 321 -7.94 7.69 -8.60
CA TYR A 321 -6.80 7.65 -9.51
C TYR A 321 -6.13 9.03 -9.66
N TRP A 322 -6.93 10.06 -9.85
CA TRP A 322 -6.45 11.44 -10.04
C TRP A 322 -5.93 12.06 -8.74
N TYR A 323 -6.47 11.60 -7.61
CA TYR A 323 -5.93 11.94 -6.30
C TYR A 323 -4.52 11.36 -6.12
N VAL A 324 -4.35 10.06 -6.41
CA VAL A 324 -3.04 9.37 -6.29
C VAL A 324 -2.01 10.00 -7.22
N ASN A 325 -2.39 10.40 -8.45
CA ASN A 325 -1.49 11.15 -9.35
C ASN A 325 -0.95 12.43 -8.71
N ASN A 326 -1.80 13.19 -8.01
CA ASN A 326 -1.37 14.39 -7.31
C ASN A 326 -0.50 14.08 -6.09
N GLU A 327 -0.72 12.95 -5.42
CA GLU A 327 0.11 12.52 -4.29
C GLU A 327 1.51 12.09 -4.75
N GLU A 328 1.60 11.36 -5.87
CA GLU A 328 2.88 11.03 -6.50
C GLU A 328 3.62 12.32 -6.95
N ALA A 329 2.90 13.28 -7.53
CA ALA A 329 3.44 14.59 -7.89
C ALA A 329 3.93 15.38 -6.65
N ALA A 330 3.22 15.32 -5.54
CA ALA A 330 3.61 15.96 -4.28
C ALA A 330 4.89 15.35 -3.69
N SER A 331 5.09 14.05 -3.87
CA SER A 331 6.27 13.34 -3.39
C SER A 331 7.52 13.64 -4.22
N ASN A 332 7.36 14.02 -5.49
CA ASN A 332 8.46 14.44 -6.37
C ASN A 332 8.11 15.75 -7.09
N LEU A 333 7.91 16.81 -6.29
CA LEU A 333 7.41 18.10 -6.78
C LEU A 333 8.38 18.79 -7.77
N SER A 334 9.69 18.52 -7.65
CA SER A 334 10.71 19.07 -8.55
C SER A 334 10.62 18.53 -9.98
N ALA A 335 10.21 17.28 -10.13
CA ALA A 335 10.03 16.62 -11.44
C ALA A 335 8.58 16.72 -11.95
N ALA A 336 7.63 17.09 -11.09
CA ALA A 336 6.23 17.14 -11.43
C ALA A 336 5.88 18.36 -12.31
N SER A 337 5.15 18.14 -13.40
CA SER A 337 4.65 19.23 -14.23
C SER A 337 3.44 19.92 -13.57
N ALA A 338 3.50 21.24 -13.45
CA ALA A 338 2.39 22.03 -12.92
C ALA A 338 1.09 21.83 -13.75
N SER A 339 1.20 21.65 -15.06
CA SER A 339 0.06 21.38 -15.94
C SER A 339 -0.63 20.04 -15.61
N SER A 340 0.13 19.01 -15.26
CA SER A 340 -0.42 17.70 -14.83
C SER A 340 -1.17 17.83 -13.52
N ILE A 341 -0.64 18.56 -12.55
CA ILE A 341 -1.29 18.80 -11.25
C ILE A 341 -2.63 19.52 -11.45
N VAL A 342 -2.64 20.59 -12.27
CA VAL A 342 -3.88 21.33 -12.58
C VAL A 342 -4.88 20.45 -13.31
N LEU A 343 -4.44 19.62 -14.26
CA LEU A 343 -5.30 18.66 -14.95
C LEU A 343 -5.95 17.68 -13.98
N ASN A 344 -5.17 17.10 -13.07
CA ASN A 344 -5.68 16.18 -12.07
C ASN A 344 -6.73 16.82 -11.16
N PHE A 345 -6.51 18.06 -10.70
CA PHE A 345 -7.52 18.82 -9.95
C PHE A 345 -8.78 19.10 -10.76
N THR A 346 -8.62 19.49 -12.02
CA THR A 346 -9.75 19.77 -12.91
C THR A 346 -10.62 18.54 -13.08
N ILE A 347 -10.03 17.36 -13.31
CA ILE A 347 -10.78 16.12 -13.47
C ILE A 347 -11.45 15.73 -12.14
N GLN A 348 -10.79 15.88 -11.01
CA GLN A 348 -11.39 15.65 -9.71
C GLN A 348 -12.63 16.55 -9.48
N LEU A 349 -12.54 17.84 -9.81
CA LEU A 349 -13.68 18.76 -9.72
C LEU A 349 -14.80 18.41 -10.70
N MET A 350 -14.48 17.90 -11.89
CA MET A 350 -15.49 17.37 -12.83
C MET A 350 -16.24 16.17 -12.25
N PHE A 351 -15.56 15.25 -11.54
CA PHE A 351 -16.25 14.17 -10.82
C PHE A 351 -17.18 14.70 -9.73
N ALA A 352 -16.75 15.70 -8.96
CA ALA A 352 -17.61 16.31 -7.93
C ALA A 352 -18.86 16.95 -8.56
N LEU A 353 -18.68 17.69 -9.66
CA LEU A 353 -19.80 18.29 -10.39
C LEU A 353 -20.74 17.24 -10.99
N ALA A 354 -20.21 16.17 -11.60
CA ALA A 354 -21.01 15.10 -12.17
C ALA A 354 -21.90 14.42 -11.11
N PHE A 355 -21.35 14.04 -9.96
CA PHE A 355 -22.13 13.47 -8.87
C PHE A 355 -23.15 14.44 -8.28
N MET A 356 -22.81 15.73 -8.21
CA MET A 356 -23.74 16.75 -7.73
C MET A 356 -24.91 16.94 -8.71
N VAL A 357 -24.65 17.01 -10.02
CA VAL A 357 -25.69 17.09 -11.05
C VAL A 357 -26.60 15.86 -10.99
N LEU A 358 -26.03 14.67 -10.90
CA LEU A 358 -26.81 13.44 -10.75
C LEU A 358 -27.69 13.47 -9.49
N ALA A 359 -27.17 13.97 -8.37
CA ALA A 359 -27.94 14.13 -7.12
C ALA A 359 -29.15 15.06 -7.34
N ILE A 360 -28.96 16.20 -8.02
CA ILE A 360 -30.01 17.18 -8.29
C ILE A 360 -31.08 16.59 -9.24
N VAL A 361 -30.65 15.95 -10.35
CA VAL A 361 -31.57 15.34 -11.33
C VAL A 361 -32.45 14.25 -10.70
N ILE A 362 -31.85 13.37 -9.89
CA ILE A 362 -32.61 12.31 -9.22
C ILE A 362 -33.57 12.91 -8.17
N SER A 363 -33.11 13.92 -7.44
CA SER A 363 -33.94 14.59 -6.44
C SER A 363 -35.13 15.31 -7.07
N SER A 364 -34.97 15.96 -8.23
CA SER A 364 -36.07 16.65 -8.95
C SER A 364 -37.09 15.65 -9.50
N LYS A 365 -36.65 14.59 -10.21
CA LYS A 365 -37.55 13.56 -10.74
C LYS A 365 -38.38 12.84 -9.66
N LYS A 366 -37.83 12.71 -8.45
CA LYS A 366 -38.56 12.13 -7.32
C LYS A 366 -39.64 13.07 -6.78
N LYS A 367 -39.45 14.38 -6.90
CA LYS A 367 -40.41 15.39 -6.48
C LYS A 367 -41.60 15.47 -7.43
N ASP A 368 -41.39 15.30 -8.73
CA ASP A 368 -42.41 15.34 -9.77
C ASP A 368 -43.30 14.06 -9.77
N ARG A 369 -42.84 12.97 -9.15
CA ARG A 369 -43.56 11.69 -9.03
C ARG A 369 -44.39 11.53 -7.73
N ASN A 370 -44.35 12.46 -6.80
CA ASN A 370 -45.02 12.43 -5.52
C ASN A 370 -45.97 13.64 -5.33
#